data_a731b5768a86fbdef213d145c9212dc6
#
_entry.id   a731b5768a86fbdef213d145c9212dc6
#
_cell.length_a   1.000
_cell.length_b   1.000
_cell.length_c   1.000
_cell.angle_alpha   90.00
_cell.angle_beta   90.00
_cell.angle_gamma   90.00
#
_symmetry.space_group_name_H-M   'P 1'
#
loop_
_entity.id
_entity.type
_entity.pdbx_description
1 polymer ?
#
loop_
_entity_poly.entity_id
_entity_poly.type
_entity_poly.pdbx_seq_one_letter_code
_entity_poly.pdbx_strand_id
1 'polypeptide(L)'
;AGQIRYAEFESPGSVGEPINPEAWRWYHRNAGKKRCPIVDTWWQTETGGILITPLPGATPLKPGSATFPFFGVKPVVLEPQTGEIIEGNDVSGVLAMEVPWPGQMRTIYGDHKRFEETYFDQYKGYYFTGDGCRRDEDGYYWITGRVDDVINVSGHRMGTAEVESALVAHEKVAESAVVG
;
A
#
# COMPACT_ATOMS: atom_id res chain seq x y z
N ALA A 1 -31.27 -17.66 -2.54
CA ALA A 1 -29.97 -17.07 -2.24
C ALA A 1 -28.92 -18.16 -2.43
N GLY A 2 -28.16 -18.10 -3.55
CA GLY A 2 -27.12 -19.08 -3.84
C GLY A 2 -25.99 -18.96 -2.81
N GLN A 3 -25.63 -20.07 -2.17
CA GLN A 3 -24.43 -20.13 -1.37
C GLN A 3 -23.23 -19.96 -2.30
N ILE A 4 -22.45 -18.87 -2.10
CA ILE A 4 -21.17 -18.69 -2.78
C ILE A 4 -20.25 -19.81 -2.28
N ARG A 5 -19.82 -20.69 -3.18
CA ARG A 5 -18.87 -21.76 -2.85
C ARG A 5 -17.45 -21.20 -2.82
N TYR A 6 -17.02 -20.68 -1.69
CA TYR A 6 -15.63 -20.23 -1.47
C TYR A 6 -14.58 -21.34 -1.62
N ALA A 7 -15.01 -22.61 -1.79
CA ALA A 7 -14.11 -23.75 -1.95
C ALA A 7 -13.33 -23.75 -3.29
N GLU A 8 -13.70 -22.89 -4.23
CA GLU A 8 -13.13 -22.79 -5.57
C GLU A 8 -12.10 -21.64 -5.69
N PHE A 9 -11.95 -20.79 -4.65
CA PHE A 9 -10.93 -19.74 -4.66
C PHE A 9 -9.55 -20.34 -4.39
N GLU A 10 -8.65 -20.19 -5.35
CA GLU A 10 -7.25 -20.60 -5.22
C GLU A 10 -6.39 -19.48 -4.62
N SER A 11 -6.72 -18.21 -4.90
CA SER A 11 -5.94 -17.04 -4.48
C SER A 11 -6.83 -15.79 -4.39
N PRO A 12 -7.49 -15.56 -3.25
CA PRO A 12 -8.23 -14.31 -3.05
C PRO A 12 -7.27 -13.13 -2.92
N GLY A 13 -7.62 -12.00 -3.54
CA GLY A 13 -6.83 -10.77 -3.52
C GLY A 13 -7.49 -9.64 -2.73
N SER A 14 -6.68 -8.68 -2.31
CA SER A 14 -7.10 -7.40 -1.74
C SER A 14 -6.42 -6.26 -2.48
N VAL A 15 -7.19 -5.22 -2.79
CA VAL A 15 -6.72 -4.07 -3.58
C VAL A 15 -7.64 -2.87 -3.38
N GLY A 16 -7.13 -1.69 -3.67
CA GLY A 16 -7.87 -0.42 -3.65
C GLY A 16 -7.48 0.44 -2.47
N GLU A 17 -7.58 -0.09 -1.27
CA GLU A 17 -7.17 0.57 -0.03
C GLU A 17 -6.32 -0.40 0.82
N PRO A 18 -5.46 0.11 1.72
CA PRO A 18 -4.74 -0.73 2.67
C PRO A 18 -5.71 -1.56 3.50
N ILE A 19 -5.57 -2.88 3.45
CA ILE A 19 -6.44 -3.77 4.23
C ILE A 19 -6.04 -3.77 5.70
N ASN A 20 -7.03 -3.57 6.58
CA ASN A 20 -6.83 -3.74 8.01
C ASN A 20 -6.37 -5.17 8.34
N PRO A 21 -5.36 -5.37 9.22
CA PRO A 21 -4.86 -6.71 9.59
C PRO A 21 -5.93 -7.67 10.13
N GLU A 22 -6.92 -7.19 10.88
CA GLU A 22 -8.02 -8.04 11.37
C GLU A 22 -8.97 -8.44 10.24
N ALA A 23 -9.30 -7.51 9.32
CA ALA A 23 -10.05 -7.81 8.11
C ALA A 23 -9.30 -8.82 7.22
N TRP A 24 -7.99 -8.68 7.08
CA TRP A 24 -7.14 -9.63 6.37
C TRP A 24 -7.21 -11.03 7.01
N ARG A 25 -7.08 -11.13 8.35
CA ARG A 25 -7.18 -12.40 9.09
C ARG A 25 -8.57 -13.04 8.94
N TRP A 26 -9.62 -12.21 9.00
CA TRP A 26 -11.00 -12.66 8.76
C TRP A 26 -11.15 -13.22 7.34
N TYR A 27 -10.64 -12.49 6.35
CA TYR A 27 -10.70 -12.88 4.94
C TYR A 27 -9.94 -14.19 4.69
N HIS A 28 -8.73 -14.31 5.21
CA HIS A 28 -7.94 -15.55 5.14
C HIS A 28 -8.66 -16.74 5.79
N ARG A 29 -9.29 -16.51 6.94
CA ARG A 29 -10.00 -17.57 7.67
C ARG A 29 -11.27 -18.01 6.97
N ASN A 30 -12.09 -17.07 6.50
CA ASN A 30 -13.44 -17.33 6.02
C ASN A 30 -13.49 -17.57 4.50
N ALA A 31 -12.91 -16.70 3.68
CA ALA A 31 -12.84 -16.87 2.24
C ALA A 31 -11.70 -17.81 1.84
N GLY A 32 -10.51 -17.58 2.34
CA GLY A 32 -9.32 -18.39 2.07
C GLY A 32 -9.32 -19.78 2.73
N LYS A 33 -10.27 -20.06 3.64
CA LYS A 33 -10.37 -21.35 4.38
C LYS A 33 -9.07 -21.72 5.11
N LYS A 34 -8.28 -20.74 5.54
CA LYS A 34 -6.93 -20.87 6.14
C LYS A 34 -5.92 -21.59 5.24
N ARG A 35 -6.21 -21.76 3.96
CA ARG A 35 -5.38 -22.52 3.02
C ARG A 35 -4.94 -21.66 1.82
N CYS A 36 -5.78 -20.72 1.39
CA CYS A 36 -5.45 -19.87 0.25
C CYS A 36 -4.68 -18.63 0.73
N PRO A 37 -3.58 -18.26 0.09
CA PRO A 37 -2.91 -17.00 0.36
C PRO A 37 -3.81 -15.83 0.02
N ILE A 38 -3.76 -14.77 0.82
CA ILE A 38 -4.36 -13.48 0.46
C ILE A 38 -3.30 -12.69 -0.30
N VAL A 39 -3.59 -12.36 -1.54
CA VAL A 39 -2.70 -11.56 -2.39
C VAL A 39 -3.08 -10.09 -2.19
N ASP A 40 -2.42 -9.46 -1.22
CA ASP A 40 -2.55 -8.04 -0.95
C ASP A 40 -1.63 -7.28 -1.89
N THR A 41 -2.19 -6.34 -2.67
CA THR A 41 -1.45 -5.72 -3.77
C THR A 41 -1.48 -4.20 -3.66
N TRP A 42 -0.35 -3.58 -3.96
CA TRP A 42 -0.32 -2.14 -4.16
C TRP A 42 -0.07 -1.79 -5.63
N TRP A 43 -0.90 -0.92 -6.14
CA TRP A 43 -0.80 -0.31 -7.46
C TRP A 43 -1.66 0.96 -7.53
N GLN A 44 -1.47 1.72 -8.58
CA GLN A 44 -2.28 2.90 -8.91
C GLN A 44 -2.72 2.80 -10.37
N THR A 45 -3.74 3.55 -10.76
CA THR A 45 -4.14 3.69 -12.17
C THR A 45 -2.94 4.07 -13.03
N GLU A 46 -2.11 4.96 -12.53
CA GLU A 46 -0.91 5.50 -13.13
C GLU A 46 0.22 4.50 -13.29
N THR A 47 0.23 3.45 -12.50
CA THR A 47 1.27 2.41 -12.57
C THR A 47 1.03 1.40 -13.69
N GLY A 48 -0.20 1.33 -14.23
CA GLY A 48 -0.56 0.42 -15.31
C GLY A 48 -0.50 -1.06 -14.94
N GLY A 49 -0.30 -1.37 -13.66
CA GLY A 49 -0.22 -2.72 -13.11
C GLY A 49 0.30 -2.73 -11.70
N ILE A 50 0.33 -3.92 -11.11
CA ILE A 50 0.75 -4.16 -9.72
C ILE A 50 2.26 -3.95 -9.59
N LEU A 51 2.70 -3.18 -8.60
CA LEU A 51 4.11 -2.92 -8.33
C LEU A 51 4.63 -3.58 -7.05
N ILE A 52 3.79 -3.77 -6.04
CA ILE A 52 4.17 -4.45 -4.78
C ILE A 52 3.11 -5.51 -4.50
N THR A 53 3.54 -6.77 -4.29
CA THR A 53 2.62 -7.90 -4.14
C THR A 53 3.34 -9.15 -3.65
N PRO A 54 2.69 -10.00 -2.86
CA PRO A 54 3.21 -11.32 -2.58
C PRO A 54 3.12 -12.23 -3.80
N LEU A 55 4.05 -13.17 -3.90
CA LEU A 55 3.98 -14.29 -4.83
C LEU A 55 3.36 -15.50 -4.12
N PRO A 56 2.16 -15.96 -4.52
CA PRO A 56 1.50 -17.10 -3.89
C PRO A 56 2.40 -18.33 -3.84
N GLY A 57 2.53 -18.93 -2.65
CA GLY A 57 3.37 -20.10 -2.44
C GLY A 57 4.88 -19.83 -2.27
N ALA A 58 5.34 -18.61 -2.56
CA ALA A 58 6.76 -18.24 -2.44
C ALA A 58 7.01 -17.18 -1.36
N THR A 59 6.07 -16.23 -1.18
CA THR A 59 6.22 -15.14 -0.21
C THR A 59 5.49 -15.48 1.09
N PRO A 60 6.17 -15.52 2.25
CA PRO A 60 5.50 -15.53 3.54
C PRO A 60 4.63 -14.26 3.68
N LEU A 61 3.39 -14.41 4.16
CA LEU A 61 2.44 -13.31 4.23
C LEU A 61 2.44 -12.67 5.62
N LYS A 62 2.35 -11.33 5.63
CA LYS A 62 2.06 -10.55 6.84
C LYS A 62 0.72 -9.84 6.65
N PRO A 63 -0.27 -10.03 7.56
CA PRO A 63 -1.59 -9.41 7.46
C PRO A 63 -1.53 -7.89 7.33
N GLY A 64 -2.00 -7.34 6.21
CA GLY A 64 -2.02 -5.90 5.91
C GLY A 64 -0.77 -5.37 5.20
N SER A 65 0.21 -6.23 4.87
CA SER A 65 1.37 -5.84 4.09
C SER A 65 1.21 -6.20 2.61
N ALA A 66 1.52 -5.26 1.73
CA ALA A 66 1.64 -5.53 0.29
C ALA A 66 2.90 -6.37 -0.05
N THR A 67 3.75 -6.61 0.94
CA THR A 67 4.94 -7.46 0.92
C THR A 67 6.14 -6.89 0.15
N PHE A 68 6.51 -7.46 -1.00
CA PHE A 68 7.74 -7.12 -1.71
C PHE A 68 7.49 -6.52 -3.09
N PRO A 69 8.45 -5.74 -3.62
CA PRO A 69 8.37 -5.24 -4.98
C PRO A 69 8.25 -6.38 -6.00
N PHE A 70 7.42 -6.18 -7.01
CA PHE A 70 7.36 -7.07 -8.16
C PHE A 70 8.65 -6.97 -8.99
N PHE A 71 8.91 -7.95 -9.83
CA PHE A 71 10.13 -8.04 -10.63
C PHE A 71 10.38 -6.78 -11.48
N GLY A 72 11.57 -6.20 -11.36
CA GLY A 72 11.98 -5.00 -12.08
C GLY A 72 11.46 -3.68 -11.49
N VAL A 73 10.68 -3.73 -10.40
CA VAL A 73 10.22 -2.54 -9.69
C VAL A 73 11.20 -2.19 -8.58
N LYS A 74 11.53 -0.91 -8.46
CA LYS A 74 12.47 -0.41 -7.44
C LYS A 74 11.84 0.71 -6.60
N PRO A 75 11.03 0.35 -5.59
CA PRO A 75 10.49 1.33 -4.66
C PRO A 75 11.58 1.80 -3.70
N VAL A 76 11.46 3.05 -3.29
CA VAL A 76 12.28 3.68 -2.26
C VAL A 76 11.39 4.36 -1.24
N VAL A 77 11.87 4.47 -0.01
CA VAL A 77 11.26 5.26 1.06
C VAL A 77 12.01 6.57 1.13
N LEU A 78 11.32 7.69 0.91
CA LEU A 78 11.93 9.02 0.96
C LEU A 78 11.54 9.74 2.26
N GLU A 79 12.48 10.50 2.77
CA GLU A 79 12.21 11.45 3.83
C GLU A 79 11.31 12.58 3.30
N PRO A 80 10.15 12.87 3.94
CA PRO A 80 9.15 13.77 3.37
C PRO A 80 9.62 15.20 3.13
N GLN A 81 10.54 15.74 3.95
CA GLN A 81 10.99 17.12 3.84
C GLN A 81 12.18 17.29 2.89
N THR A 82 13.12 16.36 2.90
CA THR A 82 14.35 16.47 2.12
C THR A 82 14.30 15.74 0.78
N GLY A 83 13.45 14.72 0.66
CA GLY A 83 13.41 13.83 -0.50
C GLY A 83 14.61 12.87 -0.59
N GLU A 84 15.40 12.77 0.47
CA GLU A 84 16.52 11.82 0.53
C GLU A 84 16.01 10.41 0.77
N ILE A 85 16.70 9.41 0.21
CA ILE A 85 16.37 8.01 0.46
C ILE A 85 16.69 7.67 1.92
N ILE A 86 15.70 7.10 2.61
CA ILE A 86 15.92 6.49 3.93
C ILE A 86 16.37 5.05 3.70
N GLU A 87 17.63 4.80 3.95
CA GLU A 87 18.24 3.49 3.75
C GLU A 87 17.89 2.51 4.88
N GLY A 88 18.06 1.21 4.58
CA GLY A 88 17.84 0.12 5.55
C GLY A 88 16.40 -0.27 5.74
N ASN A 89 16.12 -1.00 6.80
CA ASN A 89 14.81 -1.50 7.20
C ASN A 89 14.34 -0.80 8.48
N ASP A 90 13.11 -1.06 8.90
CA ASP A 90 12.43 -0.40 10.03
C ASP A 90 12.37 1.12 9.86
N VAL A 91 11.97 1.55 8.66
CA VAL A 91 11.90 2.94 8.24
C VAL A 91 10.52 3.32 7.75
N SER A 92 10.15 4.59 7.91
CA SER A 92 8.88 5.15 7.43
C SER A 92 9.12 6.46 6.71
N GLY A 93 8.32 6.71 5.67
CA GLY A 93 8.40 7.92 4.87
C GLY A 93 7.37 7.91 3.75
N VAL A 94 7.70 8.54 2.63
CA VAL A 94 6.85 8.52 1.44
C VAL A 94 7.35 7.49 0.44
N LEU A 95 6.42 6.81 -0.22
CA LEU A 95 6.71 5.83 -1.25
C LEU A 95 7.00 6.53 -2.57
N ALA A 96 8.12 6.18 -3.19
CA ALA A 96 8.47 6.62 -4.53
C ALA A 96 9.11 5.48 -5.33
N MET A 97 9.15 5.61 -6.66
CA MET A 97 9.82 4.66 -7.54
C MET A 97 11.08 5.30 -8.13
N GLU A 98 12.21 4.62 -7.96
CA GLU A 98 13.52 5.13 -8.40
C GLU A 98 13.75 4.97 -9.90
N VAL A 99 13.17 3.93 -10.50
CA VAL A 99 13.36 3.64 -11.92
C VAL A 99 12.02 3.49 -12.63
N PRO A 100 11.91 3.88 -13.90
CA PRO A 100 10.69 3.65 -14.67
C PRO A 100 10.46 2.16 -14.91
N TRP A 101 9.22 1.79 -15.10
CA TRP A 101 8.79 0.43 -15.43
C TRP A 101 7.89 0.45 -16.69
N PRO A 102 7.68 -0.69 -17.38
CA PRO A 102 6.98 -0.72 -18.66
C PRO A 102 5.54 -0.19 -18.64
N GLY A 103 4.82 -0.39 -17.52
CA GLY A 103 3.42 0.03 -17.36
C GLY A 103 3.24 1.47 -16.89
N GLN A 104 4.32 2.19 -16.59
CA GLN A 104 4.24 3.56 -16.09
C GLN A 104 3.48 4.48 -17.04
N MET A 105 2.55 5.27 -16.48
CA MET A 105 1.86 6.33 -17.19
C MET A 105 2.87 7.32 -17.82
N ARG A 106 2.59 7.78 -19.04
CA ARG A 106 3.51 8.66 -19.81
C ARG A 106 3.03 10.10 -19.90
N THR A 107 1.76 10.33 -19.60
CA THR A 107 1.16 11.67 -19.65
C THR A 107 -0.27 11.64 -19.12
N ILE A 108 -0.80 12.81 -18.82
CA ILE A 108 -2.24 13.06 -18.68
C ILE A 108 -2.76 13.57 -20.01
N TYR A 109 -3.87 13.02 -20.49
CA TYR A 109 -4.46 13.41 -21.77
C TYR A 109 -4.77 14.92 -21.80
N GLY A 110 -4.17 15.61 -22.76
CA GLY A 110 -4.35 17.06 -22.93
C GLY A 110 -3.62 17.95 -21.91
N ASP A 111 -2.91 17.38 -20.92
CA ASP A 111 -2.24 18.15 -19.88
C ASP A 111 -0.94 17.47 -19.39
N HIS A 112 0.07 17.47 -20.26
CA HIS A 112 1.37 16.89 -19.93
C HIS A 112 2.06 17.61 -18.76
N LYS A 113 1.87 18.93 -18.66
CA LYS A 113 2.46 19.71 -17.58
C LYS A 113 1.97 19.27 -16.21
N ARG A 114 0.69 19.02 -16.08
CA ARG A 114 0.11 18.48 -14.83
C ARG A 114 0.69 17.12 -14.48
N PHE A 115 0.97 16.27 -15.48
CA PHE A 115 1.64 14.99 -15.25
C PHE A 115 3.01 15.17 -14.59
N GLU A 116 3.85 16.09 -15.12
CA GLU A 116 5.16 16.38 -14.57
C GLU A 116 5.06 16.98 -13.16
N GLU A 117 4.20 17.99 -12.97
CA GLU A 117 4.00 18.67 -11.71
C GLU A 117 3.49 17.73 -10.60
N THR A 118 2.58 16.82 -10.91
CA THR A 118 1.97 15.93 -9.92
C THR A 118 2.92 14.82 -9.48
N TYR A 119 3.66 14.22 -10.42
CA TYR A 119 4.36 12.96 -10.14
C TYR A 119 5.89 13.08 -10.08
N PHE A 120 6.47 14.21 -10.52
CA PHE A 120 7.94 14.34 -10.62
C PHE A 120 8.52 15.64 -10.05
N ASP A 121 7.70 16.65 -9.78
CA ASP A 121 8.21 17.93 -9.32
C ASP A 121 8.57 17.94 -7.84
N GLN A 122 7.82 17.21 -7.02
CA GLN A 122 8.03 17.20 -5.57
C GLN A 122 9.36 16.53 -5.19
N TYR A 123 9.67 15.40 -5.81
CA TYR A 123 10.92 14.65 -5.58
C TYR A 123 11.61 14.39 -6.90
N LYS A 124 12.58 15.24 -7.25
CA LYS A 124 13.27 15.17 -8.54
C LYS A 124 13.99 13.85 -8.76
N GLY A 125 13.73 13.21 -9.89
CA GLY A 125 14.32 11.92 -10.27
C GLY A 125 13.52 10.70 -9.81
N TYR A 126 12.43 10.89 -9.08
CA TYR A 126 11.56 9.80 -8.61
C TYR A 126 10.14 9.99 -9.11
N TYR A 127 9.45 8.89 -9.37
CA TYR A 127 7.99 8.91 -9.50
C TYR A 127 7.40 8.92 -8.09
N PHE A 128 6.73 10.00 -7.74
CA PHE A 128 6.06 10.17 -6.45
C PHE A 128 4.66 9.57 -6.49
N THR A 129 4.36 8.66 -5.56
CA THR A 129 3.08 7.94 -5.53
C THR A 129 1.97 8.70 -4.83
N GLY A 130 2.30 9.65 -3.97
CA GLY A 130 1.36 10.29 -3.06
C GLY A 130 0.98 9.43 -1.86
N ASP A 131 1.62 8.27 -1.68
CA ASP A 131 1.35 7.36 -0.56
C ASP A 131 2.49 7.39 0.45
N GLY A 132 2.14 7.30 1.73
CA GLY A 132 3.05 6.99 2.80
C GLY A 132 3.32 5.49 2.86
N CYS A 133 4.51 5.13 3.31
CA CYS A 133 4.82 3.73 3.54
C CYS A 133 5.79 3.52 4.70
N ARG A 134 5.75 2.31 5.23
CA ARG A 134 6.76 1.77 6.14
C ARG A 134 7.39 0.53 5.52
N ARG A 135 8.70 0.41 5.63
CA ARG A 135 9.43 -0.83 5.35
C ARG A 135 9.87 -1.41 6.68
N ASP A 136 9.34 -2.59 7.06
CA ASP A 136 9.62 -3.20 8.35
C ASP A 136 11.03 -3.82 8.43
N GLU A 137 11.35 -4.40 9.58
CA GLU A 137 12.65 -5.03 9.87
C GLU A 137 13.02 -6.16 8.89
N ASP A 138 12.01 -6.83 8.31
CA ASP A 138 12.20 -7.90 7.34
C ASP A 138 12.15 -7.41 5.88
N GLY A 139 11.97 -6.09 5.67
CA GLY A 139 11.93 -5.46 4.35
C GLY A 139 10.56 -5.47 3.68
N TYR A 140 9.49 -5.83 4.40
CA TYR A 140 8.12 -5.80 3.89
C TYR A 140 7.58 -4.38 3.80
N TYR A 141 6.90 -4.06 2.72
CA TYR A 141 6.25 -2.76 2.50
C TYR A 141 4.83 -2.75 3.04
N TRP A 142 4.53 -1.74 3.81
CA TRP A 142 3.24 -1.43 4.40
C TRP A 142 2.80 -0.06 3.91
N ILE A 143 1.69 0.01 3.22
CA ILE A 143 1.12 1.29 2.79
C ILE A 143 0.35 1.89 3.96
N THR A 144 0.68 3.11 4.34
CA THR A 144 0.12 3.77 5.53
C THR A 144 -1.00 4.76 5.19
N GLY A 145 -1.34 4.88 3.91
CA GLY A 145 -2.38 5.78 3.40
C GLY A 145 -1.81 6.90 2.54
N ARG A 146 -2.67 7.83 2.15
CA ARG A 146 -2.29 9.01 1.37
C ARG A 146 -1.51 10.00 2.23
N VAL A 147 -0.52 10.67 1.63
CA VAL A 147 0.26 11.70 2.33
C VAL A 147 -0.53 12.99 2.57
N ASP A 148 -1.60 13.20 1.80
CA ASP A 148 -2.56 14.30 1.93
C ASP A 148 -3.66 14.04 2.98
N ASP A 149 -3.87 12.78 3.37
CA ASP A 149 -4.83 12.37 4.41
C ASP A 149 -4.21 12.23 5.81
N VAL A 150 -3.04 12.82 6.01
CA VAL A 150 -2.33 12.75 7.30
C VAL A 150 -2.87 13.80 8.28
N ILE A 151 -3.27 13.33 9.45
CA ILE A 151 -3.62 14.20 10.58
C ILE A 151 -2.38 14.55 11.40
N ASN A 152 -2.30 15.83 11.83
CA ASN A 152 -1.24 16.29 12.73
C ASN A 152 -1.78 16.39 14.15
N VAL A 153 -1.31 15.50 15.03
CA VAL A 153 -1.68 15.51 16.45
C VAL A 153 -0.45 15.85 17.27
N SER A 154 -0.44 17.05 17.85
CA SER A 154 0.66 17.51 18.73
C SER A 154 2.06 17.38 18.11
N GLY A 155 2.17 17.62 16.78
CA GLY A 155 3.45 17.52 16.05
C GLY A 155 3.78 16.12 15.53
N HIS A 156 2.95 15.12 15.81
CA HIS A 156 3.06 13.78 15.22
C HIS A 156 2.14 13.65 14.01
N ARG A 157 2.70 13.18 12.90
CA ARG A 157 1.94 12.86 11.69
C ARG A 157 1.43 11.42 11.81
N MET A 158 0.12 11.26 11.74
CA MET A 158 -0.54 9.95 11.81
C MET A 158 -1.43 9.78 10.58
N GLY A 159 -1.35 8.62 9.94
CA GLY A 159 -2.29 8.26 8.88
C GLY A 159 -3.68 7.99 9.46
N THR A 160 -4.74 8.45 8.78
CA THR A 160 -6.12 8.16 9.18
C THR A 160 -6.36 6.66 9.30
N ALA A 161 -5.86 5.87 8.35
CA ALA A 161 -5.98 4.41 8.33
C ALA A 161 -5.34 3.72 9.56
N GLU A 162 -4.28 4.28 10.14
CA GLU A 162 -3.65 3.73 11.35
C GLU A 162 -4.57 3.88 12.57
N VAL A 163 -5.18 5.05 12.72
CA VAL A 163 -6.13 5.32 13.80
C VAL A 163 -7.41 4.49 13.63
N GLU A 164 -7.92 4.40 12.40
CA GLU A 164 -9.08 3.57 12.06
C GLU A 164 -8.83 2.10 12.40
N SER A 165 -7.65 1.59 12.05
CA SER A 165 -7.24 0.23 12.37
C SER A 165 -7.19 -0.04 13.87
N ALA A 166 -6.68 0.91 14.64
CA ALA A 166 -6.64 0.79 16.10
C ALA A 166 -8.05 0.77 16.71
N LEU A 167 -8.98 1.56 16.16
CA LEU A 167 -10.37 1.58 16.63
C LEU A 167 -11.11 0.28 16.27
N VAL A 168 -10.96 -0.22 15.04
CA VAL A 168 -11.61 -1.46 14.57
C VAL A 168 -11.04 -2.71 15.27
N ALA A 169 -9.85 -2.64 15.86
CA ALA A 169 -9.32 -3.72 16.69
C ALA A 169 -10.16 -3.99 17.96
N HIS A 170 -11.00 -3.04 18.36
CA HIS A 170 -11.91 -3.24 19.49
C HIS A 170 -13.15 -4.03 19.06
N GLU A 171 -13.49 -5.10 19.79
CA GLU A 171 -14.56 -6.07 19.46
C GLU A 171 -15.97 -5.49 19.20
N LYS A 172 -16.24 -4.30 19.72
CA LYS A 172 -17.54 -3.60 19.58
C LYS A 172 -17.56 -2.58 18.44
N VAL A 173 -16.44 -2.40 17.74
CA VAL A 173 -16.30 -1.45 16.62
C VAL A 173 -16.33 -2.24 15.32
N ALA A 174 -17.38 -2.05 14.52
CA ALA A 174 -17.53 -2.70 13.23
C ALA A 174 -16.81 -1.94 12.11
N GLU A 175 -16.80 -0.61 12.21
CA GLU A 175 -16.22 0.29 11.19
C GLU A 175 -15.86 1.62 11.89
N SER A 176 -14.84 2.28 11.40
CA SER A 176 -14.43 3.61 11.85
C SER A 176 -13.95 4.44 10.66
N ALA A 177 -14.17 5.74 10.72
CA ALA A 177 -13.65 6.72 9.78
C ALA A 177 -13.05 7.88 10.55
N VAL A 178 -11.86 8.31 10.17
CA VAL A 178 -11.15 9.42 10.76
C VAL A 178 -11.10 10.56 9.74
N VAL A 179 -11.57 11.73 10.15
CA VAL A 179 -11.51 12.95 9.35
C VAL A 179 -10.64 13.97 10.06
N GLY A 180 -9.80 14.68 9.31
CA GLY A 180 -8.92 15.75 9.79
C GLY A 180 -9.56 17.12 9.71
#